data_806a951009d3dccfa1d5660dfc6cb086
#
_entry.id   806a951009d3dccfa1d5660dfc6cb086
#
_cell.length_a   1.000
_cell.length_b   1.000
_cell.length_c   1.000
_cell.angle_alpha   90.00
_cell.angle_beta   90.00
_cell.angle_gamma   90.00
#
_symmetry.space_group_name_H-M   'P 1'
#
loop_
_entity.id
_entity.type
_entity.pdbx_description
1 polymer ?
#
loop_
_entity_poly.entity_id
_entity_poly.type
_entity_poly.pdbx_seq_one_letter_code
_entity_poly.pdbx_strand_id
1 'polypeptide(L)'
;MNDQQQQQWAQAIENARQQAQPKPSCPQDWGATLKDAYIVQGLGLQQRPDDAVIGFKGALTNQRVQETFGTTEPALGLLFASSARPERVIQSADFTKGMIETELGFVLSRRITAPIESVSALQSCFDGICLMVELVDLNFSQFPPSLPDLIMHNAAAAQFLKGAVSPIMDPDSLTLTLESAGDTRHRGAALDVLGGQWKALHWMVNQALALGHTLLPGQVLMTGSVGSVQPLKAGDYVLTGGDLAPLIFRVV
;
A
#
# COMPACT_ATOMS: atom_id res chain seq x y z
N MET A 1 4.27 20.14 -13.51
CA MET A 1 2.87 20.59 -13.77
C MET A 1 2.63 21.93 -13.09
N ASN A 2 1.71 22.76 -13.63
CA ASN A 2 1.20 23.94 -12.89
C ASN A 2 -0.01 23.57 -12.04
N ASP A 3 -0.46 24.45 -11.14
CA ASP A 3 -1.54 24.19 -10.18
C ASP A 3 -2.87 23.82 -10.87
N GLN A 4 -3.18 24.46 -11.99
CA GLN A 4 -4.39 24.16 -12.77
C GLN A 4 -4.35 22.76 -13.35
N GLN A 5 -3.21 22.34 -13.91
CA GLN A 5 -3.01 20.99 -14.42
C GLN A 5 -3.11 19.93 -13.32
N GLN A 6 -2.55 20.19 -12.14
CA GLN A 6 -2.63 19.29 -10.99
C GLN A 6 -4.08 19.08 -10.54
N GLN A 7 -4.86 20.17 -10.40
CA GLN A 7 -6.29 20.11 -10.05
C GLN A 7 -7.11 19.39 -11.12
N GLN A 8 -6.89 19.73 -12.40
CA GLN A 8 -7.59 19.08 -13.51
C GLN A 8 -7.30 17.58 -13.53
N TRP A 9 -6.05 17.21 -13.27
CA TRP A 9 -5.66 15.80 -13.29
C TRP A 9 -6.22 15.02 -12.10
N ALA A 10 -6.19 15.57 -10.90
CA ALA A 10 -6.84 14.97 -9.74
C ALA A 10 -8.35 14.72 -9.98
N GLN A 11 -9.04 15.67 -10.64
CA GLN A 11 -10.45 15.49 -10.99
C GLN A 11 -10.63 14.40 -12.06
N ALA A 12 -9.75 14.32 -13.05
CA ALA A 12 -9.82 13.29 -14.10
C ALA A 12 -9.64 11.89 -13.50
N ILE A 13 -8.70 11.72 -12.57
CA ILE A 13 -8.48 10.47 -11.83
C ILE A 13 -9.73 10.08 -11.03
N GLU A 14 -10.31 11.02 -10.29
CA GLU A 14 -11.49 10.73 -9.47
C GLU A 14 -12.71 10.38 -10.34
N ASN A 15 -12.91 11.06 -11.46
CA ASN A 15 -13.96 10.73 -12.42
C ASN A 15 -13.78 9.32 -12.99
N ALA A 16 -12.56 8.94 -13.37
CA ALA A 16 -12.27 7.61 -13.87
C ALA A 16 -12.55 6.53 -12.80
N ARG A 17 -12.17 6.80 -11.54
CA ARG A 17 -12.45 5.93 -10.41
C ARG A 17 -13.95 5.72 -10.19
N GLN A 18 -14.73 6.81 -10.14
CA GLN A 18 -16.18 6.76 -9.94
C GLN A 18 -16.92 6.02 -11.06
N GLN A 19 -16.39 6.08 -12.27
CA GLN A 19 -16.97 5.42 -13.46
C GLN A 19 -16.38 4.02 -13.71
N ALA A 20 -15.56 3.50 -12.79
CA ALA A 20 -14.85 2.22 -12.93
C ALA A 20 -14.08 2.09 -14.27
N GLN A 21 -13.54 3.21 -14.76
CA GLN A 21 -12.73 3.26 -15.98
C GLN A 21 -11.27 2.91 -15.69
N PRO A 22 -10.49 2.52 -16.73
CA PRO A 22 -9.06 2.36 -16.59
C PRO A 22 -8.41 3.64 -16.04
N LYS A 23 -7.41 3.46 -15.17
CA LYS A 23 -6.60 4.55 -14.60
C LYS A 23 -5.91 5.31 -15.74
N PRO A 24 -6.25 6.59 -16.00
CA PRO A 24 -5.67 7.33 -17.10
C PRO A 24 -4.18 7.63 -16.85
N SER A 25 -3.41 7.74 -17.93
CA SER A 25 -2.01 8.17 -17.87
C SER A 25 -1.91 9.66 -18.06
N CYS A 26 -1.10 10.32 -17.21
CA CYS A 26 -0.87 11.75 -17.30
C CYS A 26 -0.30 12.15 -18.67
N PRO A 27 -0.78 13.25 -19.29
CA PRO A 27 -0.22 13.72 -20.54
C PRO A 27 1.30 13.93 -20.43
N GLN A 28 2.05 13.34 -21.35
CA GLN A 28 3.52 13.36 -21.29
C GLN A 28 4.12 14.77 -21.41
N ASP A 29 3.47 15.63 -22.20
CA ASP A 29 3.85 17.03 -22.39
C ASP A 29 3.68 17.89 -21.12
N TRP A 30 2.99 17.38 -20.09
CA TRP A 30 2.89 18.07 -18.81
C TRP A 30 4.14 17.89 -17.93
N GLY A 31 5.02 16.95 -18.25
CA GLY A 31 6.29 16.75 -17.57
C GLY A 31 6.14 16.52 -16.07
N ALA A 32 5.20 15.65 -15.68
CA ALA A 32 4.89 15.39 -14.28
C ALA A 32 6.10 14.85 -13.49
N THR A 33 6.43 15.52 -12.40
CA THR A 33 7.48 15.12 -11.46
C THR A 33 6.91 14.30 -10.30
N LEU A 34 7.76 13.68 -9.47
CA LEU A 34 7.33 13.01 -8.25
C LEU A 34 6.64 13.97 -7.26
N LYS A 35 7.12 15.21 -7.20
CA LYS A 35 6.47 16.25 -6.38
C LYS A 35 5.05 16.53 -6.87
N ASP A 36 4.86 16.69 -8.17
CA ASP A 36 3.53 16.86 -8.76
C ASP A 36 2.63 15.67 -8.46
N ALA A 37 3.18 14.45 -8.52
CA ALA A 37 2.42 13.23 -8.28
C ALA A 37 1.85 13.18 -6.85
N TYR A 38 2.63 13.53 -5.85
CA TYR A 38 2.15 13.58 -4.46
C TYR A 38 1.17 14.76 -4.22
N ILE A 39 1.34 15.88 -4.92
CA ILE A 39 0.35 16.98 -4.87
C ILE A 39 -0.99 16.49 -5.43
N VAL A 40 -0.98 15.82 -6.59
CA VAL A 40 -2.20 15.27 -7.21
C VAL A 40 -2.84 14.20 -6.32
N GLN A 41 -2.06 13.31 -5.70
CA GLN A 41 -2.55 12.34 -4.71
C GLN A 41 -3.25 13.05 -3.53
N GLY A 42 -2.64 14.12 -2.99
CA GLY A 42 -3.22 14.94 -1.92
C GLY A 42 -4.51 15.66 -2.34
N LEU A 43 -4.59 16.17 -3.56
CA LEU A 43 -5.81 16.74 -4.12
C LEU A 43 -6.91 15.69 -4.27
N GLY A 44 -6.57 14.47 -4.66
CA GLY A 44 -7.51 13.34 -4.70
C GLY A 44 -8.06 12.98 -3.31
N LEU A 45 -7.25 13.09 -2.26
CA LEU A 45 -7.70 12.92 -0.88
C LEU A 45 -8.76 13.98 -0.50
N GLN A 46 -8.54 15.24 -0.88
CA GLN A 46 -9.49 16.33 -0.58
C GLN A 46 -10.86 16.11 -1.25
N GLN A 47 -10.94 15.33 -2.32
CA GLN A 47 -12.19 14.97 -2.99
C GLN A 47 -12.98 13.86 -2.28
N ARG A 48 -12.45 13.31 -1.19
CA ARG A 48 -13.05 12.23 -0.38
C ARG A 48 -13.13 12.63 1.10
N PRO A 49 -13.80 13.74 1.43
CA PRO A 49 -13.80 14.29 2.80
C PRO A 49 -14.39 13.31 3.83
N ASP A 50 -15.30 12.44 3.41
CA ASP A 50 -15.99 11.48 4.29
C ASP A 50 -15.28 10.12 4.37
N ASP A 51 -14.18 9.92 3.63
CA ASP A 51 -13.43 8.66 3.61
C ASP A 51 -12.12 8.81 4.39
N ALA A 52 -12.14 8.42 5.64
CA ALA A 52 -11.03 8.61 6.55
C ALA A 52 -9.77 7.84 6.10
N VAL A 53 -8.61 8.48 6.18
CA VAL A 53 -7.31 7.81 6.06
C VAL A 53 -7.01 7.08 7.36
N ILE A 54 -7.04 5.74 7.31
CA ILE A 54 -6.83 4.87 8.47
C ILE A 54 -5.45 4.21 8.48
N GLY A 55 -4.58 4.60 7.56
CA GLY A 55 -3.21 4.09 7.48
C GLY A 55 -2.50 4.51 6.21
N PHE A 56 -1.33 3.93 6.04
CA PHE A 56 -0.44 4.17 4.90
C PHE A 56 0.09 2.83 4.37
N LYS A 57 0.44 2.80 3.08
CA LYS A 57 1.09 1.65 2.48
C LYS A 57 2.37 2.02 1.76
N GLY A 58 3.40 1.18 1.86
CA GLY A 58 4.60 1.26 1.06
C GLY A 58 4.44 0.51 -0.26
N ALA A 59 4.78 1.14 -1.37
CA ALA A 59 4.86 0.49 -2.67
C ALA A 59 6.28 0.61 -3.23
N LEU A 60 6.63 -0.28 -4.18
CA LEU A 60 7.97 -0.36 -4.76
C LEU A 60 9.05 -0.52 -3.67
N THR A 61 8.76 -1.31 -2.66
CA THR A 61 9.65 -1.53 -1.50
C THR A 61 10.62 -2.69 -1.69
N ASN A 62 10.58 -3.35 -2.86
CA ASN A 62 11.50 -4.40 -3.26
C ASN A 62 12.39 -3.94 -4.42
N GLN A 63 13.69 -4.18 -4.35
CA GLN A 63 14.67 -3.72 -5.36
C GLN A 63 14.32 -4.19 -6.78
N ARG A 64 13.91 -5.45 -6.96
CA ARG A 64 13.53 -5.99 -8.27
C ARG A 64 12.36 -5.23 -8.90
N VAL A 65 11.38 -4.84 -8.08
CA VAL A 65 10.24 -4.05 -8.55
C VAL A 65 10.67 -2.64 -8.89
N GLN A 66 11.54 -2.02 -8.07
CA GLN A 66 12.14 -0.71 -8.37
C GLN A 66 12.88 -0.72 -9.72
N GLU A 67 13.69 -1.74 -9.98
CA GLU A 67 14.38 -1.91 -11.27
C GLU A 67 13.40 -1.97 -12.46
N THR A 68 12.26 -2.68 -12.28
CA THR A 68 11.20 -2.77 -13.31
C THR A 68 10.59 -1.41 -13.65
N PHE A 69 10.46 -0.53 -12.63
CA PHE A 69 9.93 0.82 -12.79
C PHE A 69 11.00 1.88 -13.09
N GLY A 70 12.29 1.46 -13.22
CA GLY A 70 13.41 2.38 -13.46
C GLY A 70 13.61 3.41 -12.35
N THR A 71 13.32 3.04 -11.10
CA THR A 71 13.44 3.91 -9.92
C THR A 71 14.27 3.24 -8.83
N THR A 72 14.80 4.05 -7.92
CA THR A 72 15.38 3.61 -6.64
C THR A 72 14.55 4.07 -5.45
N GLU A 73 13.47 4.81 -5.73
CA GLU A 73 12.63 5.39 -4.70
C GLU A 73 11.36 4.54 -4.50
N PRO A 74 11.02 4.21 -3.25
CA PRO A 74 9.72 3.65 -2.93
C PRO A 74 8.62 4.72 -3.02
N ALA A 75 7.36 4.29 -3.06
CA ALA A 75 6.21 5.18 -3.12
C ALA A 75 5.30 4.98 -1.89
N LEU A 76 4.67 6.07 -1.44
CA LEU A 76 3.70 6.03 -0.35
C LEU A 76 2.28 6.13 -0.89
N GLY A 77 1.41 5.22 -0.45
CA GLY A 77 -0.03 5.24 -0.68
C GLY A 77 -0.82 5.43 0.61
N LEU A 78 -2.10 5.76 0.47
CA LEU A 78 -3.04 5.98 1.57
C LEU A 78 -3.98 4.78 1.69
N LEU A 79 -4.27 4.35 2.91
CA LEU A 79 -5.27 3.34 3.21
C LEU A 79 -6.55 4.03 3.69
N PHE A 80 -7.62 3.91 2.92
CA PHE A 80 -8.91 4.51 3.23
C PHE A 80 -9.81 3.54 4.00
N ALA A 81 -10.69 4.07 4.85
CA ALA A 81 -11.65 3.27 5.61
C ALA A 81 -12.57 2.46 4.68
N SER A 82 -13.01 3.06 3.57
CA SER A 82 -13.83 2.39 2.57
C SER A 82 -13.15 1.23 1.85
N SER A 83 -11.81 1.16 1.88
CA SER A 83 -11.02 0.10 1.25
C SER A 83 -10.79 -1.12 2.14
N ALA A 84 -11.07 -1.02 3.45
CA ALA A 84 -10.93 -2.14 4.39
C ALA A 84 -12.00 -3.22 4.13
N ARG A 85 -11.61 -4.48 4.25
CA ARG A 85 -12.51 -5.65 4.10
C ARG A 85 -12.47 -6.53 5.34
N PRO A 86 -13.14 -6.10 6.42
CA PRO A 86 -13.16 -6.86 7.68
C PRO A 86 -13.90 -8.19 7.56
N GLU A 87 -14.85 -8.32 6.63
CA GLU A 87 -15.60 -9.54 6.32
C GLU A 87 -14.74 -10.62 5.66
N ARG A 88 -13.56 -10.25 5.14
CA ARG A 88 -12.59 -11.17 4.49
C ARG A 88 -13.16 -11.94 3.29
N VAL A 89 -14.17 -11.37 2.65
CA VAL A 89 -14.73 -11.85 1.38
C VAL A 89 -14.51 -10.78 0.33
N ILE A 90 -13.85 -11.16 -0.76
CA ILE A 90 -13.45 -10.27 -1.85
C ILE A 90 -14.23 -10.66 -3.09
N GLN A 91 -14.90 -9.68 -3.69
CA GLN A 91 -15.57 -9.86 -4.97
C GLN A 91 -14.55 -9.64 -6.09
N SER A 92 -14.21 -10.69 -6.83
CA SER A 92 -13.27 -10.56 -7.96
C SER A 92 -13.79 -9.62 -9.05
N ALA A 93 -15.10 -9.48 -9.16
CA ALA A 93 -15.75 -8.56 -10.08
C ALA A 93 -15.52 -7.07 -9.79
N ASP A 94 -15.06 -6.73 -8.57
CA ASP A 94 -14.66 -5.36 -8.22
C ASP A 94 -13.35 -4.93 -8.88
N PHE A 95 -12.62 -5.87 -9.50
CA PHE A 95 -11.30 -5.64 -10.08
C PHE A 95 -11.28 -5.97 -11.56
N THR A 96 -10.58 -5.15 -12.33
CA THR A 96 -10.33 -5.43 -13.75
C THR A 96 -9.04 -6.21 -13.93
N LYS A 97 -7.98 -5.84 -13.21
CA LYS A 97 -6.67 -6.50 -13.22
C LYS A 97 -6.15 -6.65 -11.79
N GLY A 98 -6.95 -7.33 -10.98
CA GLY A 98 -6.70 -7.53 -9.56
C GLY A 98 -5.48 -8.40 -9.29
N MET A 99 -4.67 -7.98 -8.29
CA MET A 99 -3.53 -8.75 -7.80
C MET A 99 -3.58 -8.81 -6.28
N ILE A 100 -2.97 -9.85 -5.72
CA ILE A 100 -2.83 -10.09 -4.27
C ILE A 100 -1.37 -9.83 -3.90
N GLU A 101 -1.16 -8.99 -2.90
CA GLU A 101 0.13 -8.77 -2.24
C GLU A 101 0.02 -9.16 -0.76
N THR A 102 1.06 -9.81 -0.23
CA THR A 102 1.12 -10.19 1.18
C THR A 102 2.12 -9.32 1.90
N GLU A 103 1.71 -8.81 3.07
CA GLU A 103 2.45 -7.78 3.77
C GLU A 103 2.43 -7.95 5.28
N LEU A 104 3.28 -7.19 5.96
CA LEU A 104 3.18 -6.92 7.37
C LEU A 104 2.59 -5.53 7.60
N GLY A 105 1.72 -5.45 8.60
CA GLY A 105 1.16 -4.18 9.07
C GLY A 105 1.57 -3.90 10.51
N PHE A 106 1.86 -2.64 10.79
CA PHE A 106 2.25 -2.18 12.13
C PHE A 106 1.25 -1.13 12.62
N VAL A 107 0.75 -1.31 13.82
CA VAL A 107 -0.28 -0.43 14.40
C VAL A 107 0.39 0.64 15.25
N LEU A 108 0.10 1.89 14.93
CA LEU A 108 0.61 3.04 15.69
C LEU A 108 -0.04 3.14 17.07
N SER A 109 0.79 3.32 18.10
CA SER A 109 0.36 3.51 19.49
C SER A 109 0.14 4.98 19.86
N ARG A 110 0.82 5.88 19.16
CA ARG A 110 0.82 7.31 19.49
C ARG A 110 0.85 8.20 18.27
N ARG A 111 0.48 9.47 18.49
CA ARG A 111 0.54 10.51 17.47
C ARG A 111 2.00 10.86 17.11
N ILE A 112 2.29 11.00 15.82
CA ILE A 112 3.58 11.46 15.32
C ILE A 112 3.35 12.68 14.44
N THR A 113 4.00 13.80 14.78
CA THR A 113 3.86 15.10 14.11
C THR A 113 5.20 15.70 13.69
N ALA A 114 6.32 15.05 14.03
CA ALA A 114 7.66 15.49 13.70
C ALA A 114 8.51 14.30 13.22
N PRO A 115 9.49 14.52 12.35
CA PRO A 115 10.37 13.48 11.85
C PRO A 115 11.02 12.67 12.97
N ILE A 116 11.16 11.38 12.73
CA ILE A 116 11.84 10.45 13.64
C ILE A 116 13.28 10.29 13.14
N GLU A 117 14.25 10.57 14.00
CA GLU A 117 15.68 10.58 13.61
C GLU A 117 16.28 9.17 13.48
N SER A 118 15.76 8.19 14.22
CA SER A 118 16.33 6.85 14.24
C SER A 118 15.30 5.74 14.30
N VAL A 119 15.68 4.56 13.80
CA VAL A 119 14.86 3.35 13.88
C VAL A 119 14.55 2.98 15.33
N SER A 120 15.50 3.13 16.26
CA SER A 120 15.27 2.79 17.67
C SER A 120 14.22 3.69 18.34
N ALA A 121 14.19 4.99 18.00
CA ALA A 121 13.17 5.92 18.48
C ALA A 121 11.80 5.56 17.90
N LEU A 122 11.75 5.07 16.65
CA LEU A 122 10.54 4.67 15.96
C LEU A 122 9.87 3.47 16.60
N GLN A 123 10.62 2.47 17.06
CA GLN A 123 10.08 1.21 17.59
C GLN A 123 9.04 1.42 18.70
N SER A 124 9.26 2.39 19.58
CA SER A 124 8.33 2.73 20.66
C SER A 124 7.04 3.41 20.20
N CYS A 125 6.88 3.66 18.91
CA CYS A 125 5.68 4.29 18.34
C CYS A 125 4.62 3.28 17.90
N PHE A 126 4.88 1.98 18.02
CA PHE A 126 4.00 0.92 17.56
C PHE A 126 3.62 -0.03 18.70
N ASP A 127 2.36 -0.46 18.73
CA ASP A 127 1.83 -1.39 19.74
C ASP A 127 1.77 -2.83 19.25
N GLY A 128 1.76 -3.06 17.94
CA GLY A 128 1.57 -4.39 17.44
C GLY A 128 1.85 -4.56 15.96
N ILE A 129 1.95 -5.83 15.58
CA ILE A 129 2.19 -6.30 14.22
C ILE A 129 1.06 -7.23 13.81
N CYS A 130 0.72 -7.26 12.53
CA CYS A 130 -0.27 -8.19 11.97
C CYS A 130 0.09 -8.58 10.54
N LEU A 131 -0.45 -9.72 10.10
CA LEU A 131 -0.46 -10.05 8.67
C LEU A 131 -1.47 -9.15 7.96
N MET A 132 -1.11 -8.71 6.75
CA MET A 132 -1.99 -7.96 5.87
C MET A 132 -1.98 -8.53 4.46
N VAL A 133 -3.08 -8.33 3.77
CA VAL A 133 -3.20 -8.58 2.34
C VAL A 133 -3.61 -7.27 1.68
N GLU A 134 -2.84 -6.81 0.72
CA GLU A 134 -3.25 -5.75 -0.18
C GLU A 134 -3.83 -6.35 -1.47
N LEU A 135 -4.89 -5.75 -1.94
CA LEU A 135 -5.49 -6.02 -3.23
C LEU A 135 -5.31 -4.78 -4.08
N VAL A 136 -4.43 -4.88 -5.07
CA VAL A 136 -4.18 -3.80 -6.02
C VAL A 136 -4.92 -4.06 -7.33
N ASP A 137 -5.36 -3.00 -7.99
CA ASP A 137 -5.92 -3.12 -9.35
C ASP A 137 -5.00 -2.41 -10.33
N LEU A 138 -4.31 -3.19 -11.15
CA LEU A 138 -3.37 -2.73 -12.16
C LEU A 138 -4.05 -2.33 -13.48
N ASN A 139 -5.30 -1.90 -13.43
CA ASN A 139 -6.07 -1.44 -14.58
C ASN A 139 -5.64 -0.02 -15.01
N PHE A 140 -4.42 0.11 -15.51
CA PHE A 140 -3.89 1.34 -16.10
C PHE A 140 -4.13 1.36 -17.62
N SER A 141 -4.43 2.55 -18.18
CA SER A 141 -4.61 2.74 -19.62
C SER A 141 -3.30 2.49 -20.39
N GLN A 142 -2.15 2.74 -19.76
CA GLN A 142 -0.81 2.35 -20.23
C GLN A 142 -0.13 1.50 -19.14
N PHE A 143 0.46 0.37 -19.54
CA PHE A 143 1.16 -0.52 -18.62
C PHE A 143 2.54 -0.91 -19.17
N PRO A 144 3.60 -0.84 -18.37
CA PRO A 144 3.63 -0.35 -16.99
C PRO A 144 3.31 1.16 -16.89
N PRO A 145 2.69 1.63 -15.81
CA PRO A 145 2.52 3.08 -15.62
C PRO A 145 3.88 3.74 -15.33
N SER A 146 3.98 5.04 -15.58
CA SER A 146 5.10 5.82 -15.07
C SER A 146 5.06 5.88 -13.54
N LEU A 147 6.19 6.14 -12.88
CA LEU A 147 6.23 6.28 -11.43
C LEU A 147 5.33 7.44 -10.94
N PRO A 148 5.30 8.63 -11.59
CA PRO A 148 4.31 9.65 -11.26
C PRO A 148 2.87 9.16 -11.37
N ASP A 149 2.50 8.46 -12.45
CA ASP A 149 1.14 7.90 -12.60
C ASP A 149 0.80 6.94 -11.48
N LEU A 150 1.72 6.03 -11.14
CA LEU A 150 1.49 5.09 -10.04
C LEU A 150 1.17 5.81 -8.72
N ILE A 151 1.93 6.86 -8.38
CA ILE A 151 1.71 7.65 -7.16
C ILE A 151 0.39 8.41 -7.22
N MET A 152 0.08 9.08 -8.33
CA MET A 152 -1.16 9.83 -8.54
C MET A 152 -2.40 8.94 -8.36
N HIS A 153 -2.29 7.67 -8.73
CA HIS A 153 -3.32 6.65 -8.56
C HIS A 153 -3.21 5.88 -7.23
N ASN A 154 -2.66 6.54 -6.20
CA ASN A 154 -2.53 5.97 -4.85
C ASN A 154 -1.80 4.62 -4.84
N ALA A 155 -0.74 4.50 -5.64
CA ALA A 155 0.07 3.29 -5.79
C ALA A 155 -0.78 2.03 -6.10
N ALA A 156 -1.80 2.18 -6.95
CA ALA A 156 -2.74 1.14 -7.38
C ALA A 156 -3.58 0.50 -6.25
N ALA A 157 -3.53 1.02 -5.02
CA ALA A 157 -4.31 0.51 -3.90
C ALA A 157 -5.80 0.48 -4.21
N ALA A 158 -6.47 -0.66 -3.93
CA ALA A 158 -7.91 -0.82 -4.11
C ALA A 158 -8.58 -1.27 -2.81
N GLN A 159 -8.23 -2.43 -2.29
CA GLN A 159 -8.79 -2.98 -1.04
C GLN A 159 -7.67 -3.59 -0.19
N PHE A 160 -7.94 -3.80 1.09
CA PHE A 160 -7.00 -4.49 1.97
C PHE A 160 -7.71 -5.26 3.09
N LEU A 161 -7.01 -6.29 3.59
CA LEU A 161 -7.43 -7.08 4.75
C LEU A 161 -6.37 -6.95 5.85
N LYS A 162 -6.84 -6.82 7.08
CA LYS A 162 -6.01 -6.76 8.26
C LYS A 162 -6.26 -7.99 9.14
N GLY A 163 -5.19 -8.68 9.50
CA GLY A 163 -5.20 -9.79 10.44
C GLY A 163 -5.34 -9.35 11.89
N ALA A 164 -5.38 -10.32 12.79
CA ALA A 164 -5.33 -10.06 14.22
C ALA A 164 -3.98 -9.43 14.58
N VAL A 165 -4.02 -8.44 15.48
CA VAL A 165 -2.83 -7.76 15.98
C VAL A 165 -2.20 -8.58 17.08
N SER A 166 -0.90 -8.80 17.01
CA SER A 166 -0.06 -9.46 18.00
C SER A 166 0.98 -8.48 18.56
N PRO A 167 1.55 -8.74 19.75
CA PRO A 167 2.73 -8.00 20.22
C PRO A 167 3.85 -8.03 19.17
N ILE A 168 4.64 -6.97 19.11
CA ILE A 168 5.77 -6.89 18.16
C ILE A 168 6.83 -7.93 18.55
N MET A 169 7.22 -8.71 17.57
CA MET A 169 8.35 -9.63 17.57
C MET A 169 9.42 -9.13 16.62
N ASP A 170 10.49 -9.87 16.38
CA ASP A 170 11.45 -9.53 15.34
C ASP A 170 10.80 -9.70 13.94
N PRO A 171 10.40 -8.61 13.28
CA PRO A 171 9.66 -8.71 12.02
C PRO A 171 10.55 -9.16 10.84
N ASP A 172 11.85 -8.90 10.92
CA ASP A 172 12.78 -9.21 9.84
C ASP A 172 13.08 -10.72 9.75
N SER A 173 12.84 -11.47 10.84
CA SER A 173 12.97 -12.93 10.87
C SER A 173 11.80 -13.67 10.20
N LEU A 174 10.70 -12.98 9.92
CA LEU A 174 9.47 -13.59 9.42
C LEU A 174 9.60 -14.00 7.94
N THR A 175 8.99 -15.13 7.63
CA THR A 175 8.71 -15.57 6.26
C THR A 175 7.21 -15.66 6.10
N LEU A 176 6.65 -14.96 5.10
CA LEU A 176 5.24 -15.03 4.78
C LEU A 176 5.00 -16.11 3.71
N THR A 177 3.94 -16.88 3.90
CA THR A 177 3.53 -17.93 2.95
C THR A 177 2.05 -17.75 2.64
N LEU A 178 1.71 -17.61 1.35
CA LEU A 178 0.34 -17.60 0.86
C LEU A 178 0.00 -18.95 0.26
N GLU A 179 -1.07 -19.56 0.73
CA GLU A 179 -1.59 -20.83 0.24
C GLU A 179 -3.01 -20.68 -0.30
N SER A 180 -3.37 -21.50 -1.28
CA SER A 180 -4.75 -21.64 -1.78
C SER A 180 -4.96 -23.04 -2.34
N ALA A 181 -6.08 -23.67 -1.97
CA ALA A 181 -6.42 -25.04 -2.33
C ALA A 181 -5.34 -26.09 -1.94
N GLY A 182 -4.61 -25.83 -0.84
CA GLY A 182 -3.53 -26.69 -0.37
C GLY A 182 -2.18 -26.50 -1.06
N ASP A 183 -2.12 -25.61 -2.06
CA ASP A 183 -0.87 -25.31 -2.78
C ASP A 183 -0.26 -24.00 -2.29
N THR A 184 1.05 -23.97 -2.08
CA THR A 184 1.80 -22.73 -1.85
C THR A 184 1.79 -21.88 -3.13
N ARG A 185 1.20 -20.69 -3.06
CA ARG A 185 1.19 -19.70 -4.15
C ARG A 185 2.47 -18.89 -4.21
N HIS A 186 2.94 -18.45 -3.05
CA HIS A 186 4.27 -17.87 -2.92
C HIS A 186 4.78 -17.94 -1.49
N ARG A 187 6.08 -17.65 -1.35
CA ARG A 187 6.78 -17.49 -0.07
C ARG A 187 7.81 -16.38 -0.21
N GLY A 188 7.91 -15.51 0.80
CA GLY A 188 8.85 -14.38 0.80
C GLY A 188 9.38 -14.06 2.18
N ALA A 189 10.61 -13.53 2.24
CA ALA A 189 11.22 -13.06 3.47
C ALA A 189 10.83 -11.61 3.74
N ALA A 190 10.41 -11.32 4.97
CA ALA A 190 10.03 -9.95 5.37
C ALA A 190 11.21 -8.98 5.32
N LEU A 191 12.43 -9.48 5.46
CA LEU A 191 13.68 -8.71 5.35
C LEU A 191 13.87 -8.07 3.96
N ASP A 192 13.25 -8.63 2.89
CA ASP A 192 13.42 -8.13 1.52
C ASP A 192 12.74 -6.78 1.29
N VAL A 193 11.86 -6.36 2.18
CA VAL A 193 11.19 -5.04 2.12
C VAL A 193 12.16 -3.94 2.57
N LEU A 194 12.71 -3.18 1.64
CA LEU A 194 13.69 -2.09 1.86
C LEU A 194 14.91 -2.49 2.73
N GLY A 195 15.23 -3.79 2.77
CA GLY A 195 16.31 -4.32 3.61
C GLY A 195 15.99 -4.31 5.11
N GLY A 196 14.72 -4.40 5.46
CA GLY A 196 14.18 -4.58 6.79
C GLY A 196 12.94 -3.77 7.08
N GLN A 197 12.03 -4.36 7.85
CA GLN A 197 10.71 -3.80 8.17
C GLN A 197 10.80 -2.47 8.92
N TRP A 198 11.74 -2.37 9.86
CA TRP A 198 11.95 -1.12 10.60
C TRP A 198 12.52 -0.01 9.73
N LYS A 199 13.33 -0.32 8.72
CA LYS A 199 13.79 0.67 7.74
C LYS A 199 12.64 1.15 6.87
N ALA A 200 11.79 0.23 6.43
CA ALA A 200 10.58 0.57 5.67
C ALA A 200 9.66 1.49 6.47
N LEU A 201 9.37 1.16 7.73
CA LEU A 201 8.56 1.99 8.62
C LEU A 201 9.17 3.37 8.87
N HIS A 202 10.48 3.44 9.08
CA HIS A 202 11.18 4.71 9.26
C HIS A 202 11.05 5.62 8.04
N TRP A 203 11.23 5.05 6.84
CA TRP A 203 11.01 5.76 5.60
C TRP A 203 9.53 6.21 5.47
N MET A 204 8.56 5.31 5.70
CA MET A 204 7.13 5.61 5.55
C MET A 204 6.67 6.74 6.48
N VAL A 205 7.07 6.70 7.75
CA VAL A 205 6.70 7.72 8.74
C VAL A 205 7.25 9.08 8.31
N ASN A 206 8.53 9.16 7.97
CA ASN A 206 9.15 10.43 7.58
C ASN A 206 8.62 10.93 6.23
N GLN A 207 8.32 10.04 5.29
CA GLN A 207 7.70 10.42 4.01
C GLN A 207 6.28 10.95 4.22
N ALA A 208 5.46 10.31 5.05
CA ALA A 208 4.11 10.80 5.36
C ALA A 208 4.15 12.20 5.99
N LEU A 209 5.06 12.43 6.93
CA LEU A 209 5.27 13.75 7.54
C LEU A 209 5.74 14.80 6.54
N ALA A 210 6.68 14.43 5.65
CA ALA A 210 7.17 15.33 4.60
C ALA A 210 6.06 15.72 3.60
N LEU A 211 5.06 14.86 3.42
CA LEU A 211 3.85 15.13 2.63
C LEU A 211 2.76 15.88 3.40
N GLY A 212 3.03 16.30 4.65
CA GLY A 212 2.11 17.07 5.48
C GLY A 212 1.07 16.25 6.24
N HIS A 213 1.18 14.93 6.25
CA HIS A 213 0.28 14.08 7.06
C HIS A 213 0.69 14.11 8.54
N THR A 214 -0.29 13.97 9.40
CA THR A 214 -0.10 13.62 10.81
C THR A 214 -0.46 12.14 10.98
N LEU A 215 0.41 11.37 11.59
CA LEU A 215 0.11 9.98 11.90
C LEU A 215 -0.59 9.88 13.25
N LEU A 216 -1.65 9.08 13.33
CA LEU A 216 -2.53 9.00 14.49
C LEU A 216 -2.51 7.60 15.12
N PRO A 217 -2.73 7.48 16.45
CA PRO A 217 -2.89 6.18 17.11
C PRO A 217 -3.96 5.34 16.43
N GLY A 218 -3.72 4.04 16.31
CA GLY A 218 -4.63 3.09 15.67
C GLY A 218 -4.49 3.00 14.14
N GLN A 219 -3.84 3.96 13.48
CA GLN A 219 -3.51 3.82 12.07
C GLN A 219 -2.54 2.66 11.85
N VAL A 220 -2.66 1.99 10.69
CA VAL A 220 -1.79 0.89 10.30
C VAL A 220 -0.84 1.32 9.19
N LEU A 221 0.44 0.96 9.32
CA LEU A 221 1.43 1.10 8.26
C LEU A 221 1.69 -0.28 7.65
N MET A 222 1.32 -0.46 6.40
CA MET A 222 1.53 -1.66 5.59
C MET A 222 2.80 -1.47 4.77
N THR A 223 3.83 -2.29 5.04
CA THR A 223 5.22 -1.95 4.71
C THR A 223 5.65 -2.23 3.28
N GLY A 224 4.82 -2.93 2.53
CA GLY A 224 5.11 -3.31 1.14
C GLY A 224 5.17 -4.82 0.95
N SER A 225 5.04 -5.23 -0.30
CA SER A 225 4.87 -6.63 -0.67
C SER A 225 6.05 -7.50 -0.29
N VAL A 226 5.76 -8.56 0.49
CA VAL A 226 6.70 -9.63 0.86
C VAL A 226 6.52 -10.79 -0.10
N GLY A 227 7.55 -11.07 -0.89
CA GLY A 227 7.51 -12.10 -1.92
C GLY A 227 6.94 -11.60 -3.25
N SER A 228 6.33 -12.50 -4.02
CA SER A 228 5.83 -12.21 -5.36
C SER A 228 4.34 -11.88 -5.36
N VAL A 229 3.95 -10.89 -6.15
CA VAL A 229 2.56 -10.53 -6.41
C VAL A 229 1.84 -11.67 -7.13
N GLN A 230 0.62 -12.01 -6.70
CA GLN A 230 -0.19 -13.10 -7.24
C GLN A 230 -1.44 -12.58 -7.95
N PRO A 231 -1.87 -13.18 -9.07
CA PRO A 231 -3.15 -12.84 -9.68
C PRO A 231 -4.32 -13.10 -8.72
N LEU A 232 -5.27 -12.17 -8.67
CA LEU A 232 -6.52 -12.33 -7.92
C LEU A 232 -7.41 -13.36 -8.62
N LYS A 233 -7.54 -14.54 -8.03
CA LYS A 233 -8.37 -15.64 -8.54
C LYS A 233 -9.33 -16.09 -7.47
N ALA A 234 -10.52 -16.56 -7.88
CA ALA A 234 -11.49 -17.16 -6.96
C ALA A 234 -10.89 -18.35 -6.19
N GLY A 235 -11.17 -18.42 -4.89
CA GLY A 235 -10.65 -19.48 -4.01
C GLY A 235 -10.56 -19.05 -2.56
N ASP A 236 -10.28 -20.01 -1.71
CA ASP A 236 -9.95 -19.80 -0.31
C ASP A 236 -8.42 -19.65 -0.17
N TYR A 237 -8.02 -18.67 0.63
CA TYR A 237 -6.62 -18.31 0.85
C TYR A 237 -6.28 -18.30 2.32
N VAL A 238 -5.05 -18.72 2.61
CA VAL A 238 -4.46 -18.65 3.96
C VAL A 238 -3.10 -17.98 3.86
N LEU A 239 -2.93 -16.86 4.56
CA LEU A 239 -1.64 -16.21 4.75
C LEU A 239 -1.13 -16.56 6.14
N THR A 240 0.11 -17.07 6.22
CA THR A 240 0.82 -17.38 7.46
C THR A 240 2.15 -16.65 7.53
N GLY A 241 2.65 -16.40 8.77
CA GLY A 241 3.93 -15.76 9.00
C GLY A 241 4.38 -15.94 10.45
N GLY A 242 5.34 -16.84 10.69
CA GLY A 242 5.83 -17.17 12.04
C GLY A 242 4.68 -17.52 13.00
N ASP A 243 4.69 -16.93 14.19
CA ASP A 243 3.68 -17.14 15.24
C ASP A 243 2.50 -16.17 15.15
N LEU A 244 2.40 -15.36 14.07
CA LEU A 244 1.25 -14.48 13.85
C LEU A 244 0.01 -15.31 13.52
N ALA A 245 -1.14 -14.88 14.05
CA ALA A 245 -2.41 -15.53 13.75
C ALA A 245 -2.66 -15.54 12.22
N PRO A 246 -2.99 -16.70 11.62
CA PRO A 246 -3.24 -16.79 10.19
C PRO A 246 -4.34 -15.83 9.71
N LEU A 247 -4.13 -15.22 8.55
CA LEU A 247 -5.14 -14.40 7.89
C LEU A 247 -5.80 -15.23 6.80
N ILE A 248 -7.06 -15.62 7.05
CA ILE A 248 -7.87 -16.44 6.13
C ILE A 248 -8.85 -15.53 5.42
N PHE A 249 -8.97 -15.67 4.11
CA PHE A 249 -9.92 -14.91 3.29
C PHE A 249 -10.38 -15.70 2.07
N ARG A 250 -11.46 -15.24 1.47
CA ARG A 250 -12.05 -15.85 0.26
C ARG A 250 -12.19 -14.82 -0.84
N VAL A 251 -11.87 -15.23 -2.07
CA VAL A 251 -12.17 -14.51 -3.30
C VAL A 251 -13.31 -15.25 -4.02
N VAL A 252 -14.35 -14.54 -4.38
CA VAL A 252 -15.55 -15.06 -5.08
C VAL A 252 -15.77 -14.35 -6.40
#